data_d8d11377bb07b07d76efaccb9480eae9
#
_entry.id   d8d11377bb07b07d76efaccb9480eae9
#
_cell.length_a   1.000
_cell.length_b   1.000
_cell.length_c   1.000
_cell.angle_alpha   90.00
_cell.angle_beta   90.00
_cell.angle_gamma   90.00
#
_symmetry.space_group_name_H-M   'P 1'
#
loop_
_entity.id
_entity.type
_entity.pdbx_description
1 polymer ?
#
loop_
_entity_poly.entity_id
_entity_poly.type
_entity_poly.pdbx_seq_one_letter_code
_entity_poly.pdbx_strand_id
1 'polypeptide(L)'
;DISVKNGTDVNAIMRDMMSVILEGALDEELNEELGYSRYDYRNKDTNNSRNGHSGKTMHTSYGDMEIAVPRDRNGEYEPRLIKKYQNTVTQDMEEKILSMYAKGMTTGDIESHMKELYDIDISDSTISRITDKILPIVKEWQERPLEEVYAVVYMDAIHYHVRSEGRIVKRAVYIALGVNMDGKKEVLGMYVGDNESAKFWLSIINGLKNRGVEDILITCVDGLTGFPQAIEAVFPQTEIQQCIIHQIRNTTRYVSYKDNRKVMADLKAVYAAPTEEIALENLEDFGEKWNSKYPKIYKSWSE
;
A
#
# COMPACT_ATOMS: atom_id res chain seq x y z
N ASP A 1 24.08 26.84 34.02
CA ASP A 1 22.74 27.38 33.70
C ASP A 1 22.44 27.11 32.21
N ILE A 2 21.62 26.13 31.94
CA ILE A 2 21.15 25.84 30.58
C ILE A 2 19.96 26.78 30.34
N SER A 3 20.16 27.80 29.49
CA SER A 3 19.08 28.74 29.11
C SER A 3 18.29 28.15 27.93
N VAL A 4 17.17 27.51 28.19
CA VAL A 4 16.22 27.03 27.17
C VAL A 4 15.41 28.21 26.63
N LYS A 5 15.60 28.56 25.35
CA LYS A 5 14.91 29.70 24.73
C LYS A 5 13.86 29.27 23.68
N ASN A 6 13.96 28.05 23.15
CA ASN A 6 13.06 27.55 22.11
C ASN A 6 13.01 26.02 22.10
N GLY A 7 12.16 25.42 21.23
CA GLY A 7 12.03 23.97 21.09
C GLY A 7 13.29 23.26 20.58
N THR A 8 14.14 23.95 19.84
CA THR A 8 15.42 23.40 19.35
C THR A 8 16.39 23.16 20.51
N ASP A 9 16.41 24.04 21.50
CA ASP A 9 17.25 23.89 22.72
C ASP A 9 16.77 22.68 23.54
N VAL A 10 15.46 22.45 23.62
CA VAL A 10 14.88 21.27 24.28
C VAL A 10 15.31 19.99 23.58
N ASN A 11 15.22 19.95 22.25
CA ASN A 11 15.63 18.77 21.47
C ASN A 11 17.13 18.47 21.64
N ALA A 12 17.98 19.50 21.67
CA ALA A 12 19.41 19.32 21.91
C ALA A 12 19.67 18.71 23.30
N ILE A 13 19.03 19.24 24.36
CA ILE A 13 19.13 18.70 25.72
C ILE A 13 18.66 17.24 25.77
N MET A 14 17.54 16.93 25.11
CA MET A 14 17.02 15.56 25.07
C MET A 14 17.99 14.60 24.38
N ARG A 15 18.61 15.01 23.27
CA ARG A 15 19.67 14.23 22.60
C ARG A 15 20.87 13.97 23.53
N ASP A 16 21.37 15.02 24.18
CA ASP A 16 22.52 14.91 25.07
C ASP A 16 22.22 13.99 26.28
N MET A 17 21.04 14.10 26.85
CA MET A 17 20.61 13.19 27.92
C MET A 17 20.48 11.76 27.45
N MET A 18 19.88 11.53 26.27
CA MET A 18 19.72 10.20 25.71
C MET A 18 21.07 9.56 25.35
N SER A 19 22.03 10.33 24.79
CA SER A 19 23.36 9.79 24.49
C SER A 19 24.08 9.32 25.76
N VAL A 20 24.07 10.11 26.81
CA VAL A 20 24.70 9.78 28.11
C VAL A 20 24.08 8.51 28.71
N ILE A 21 22.74 8.39 28.67
CA ILE A 21 22.02 7.20 29.21
C ILE A 21 22.37 5.96 28.39
N LEU A 22 22.34 6.05 27.05
CA LEU A 22 22.62 4.94 26.16
C LEU A 22 24.08 4.48 26.24
N GLU A 23 25.03 5.41 26.24
CA GLU A 23 26.45 5.10 26.40
C GLU A 23 26.73 4.43 27.75
N GLY A 24 26.12 4.92 28.83
CA GLY A 24 26.23 4.30 30.15
C GLY A 24 25.68 2.88 30.19
N ALA A 25 24.53 2.65 29.55
CA ALA A 25 23.91 1.32 29.47
C ALA A 25 24.72 0.35 28.62
N LEU A 26 25.32 0.84 27.50
CA LEU A 26 26.19 0.04 26.65
C LEU A 26 27.51 -0.33 27.36
N ASP A 27 28.10 0.60 28.12
CA ASP A 27 29.28 0.34 28.94
C ASP A 27 28.99 -0.71 30.05
N GLU A 28 27.81 -0.66 30.65
CA GLU A 28 27.40 -1.67 31.65
C GLU A 28 27.15 -3.03 30.98
N GLU A 29 26.52 -3.09 29.83
CA GLU A 29 26.35 -4.30 29.06
C GLU A 29 27.72 -4.95 28.71
N LEU A 30 28.71 -4.13 28.31
CA LEU A 30 30.08 -4.64 28.10
C LEU A 30 30.76 -5.08 29.40
N ASN A 31 30.47 -4.45 30.56
CA ASN A 31 30.94 -4.89 31.86
C ASN A 31 30.44 -6.28 32.21
N GLU A 32 29.14 -6.53 31.99
CA GLU A 32 28.51 -7.84 32.19
C GLU A 32 29.12 -8.90 31.27
N GLU A 33 29.31 -8.59 29.99
CA GLU A 33 29.88 -9.52 29.00
C GLU A 33 31.33 -9.90 29.32
N LEU A 34 32.14 -8.93 29.75
CA LEU A 34 33.52 -9.15 30.11
C LEU A 34 33.73 -9.71 31.52
N GLY A 35 32.69 -9.63 32.37
CA GLY A 35 32.74 -10.09 33.76
C GLY A 35 33.56 -9.21 34.71
N TYR A 36 33.95 -8.00 34.29
CA TYR A 36 34.65 -7.03 35.13
C TYR A 36 34.35 -5.58 34.74
N SER A 37 34.33 -4.67 35.72
CA SER A 37 34.12 -3.24 35.49
C SER A 37 35.38 -2.52 34.97
N ARG A 38 35.22 -1.29 34.44
CA ARG A 38 36.27 -0.54 33.71
C ARG A 38 37.58 -0.38 34.48
N TYR A 39 37.57 -0.36 35.80
CA TYR A 39 38.76 -0.16 36.65
C TYR A 39 39.09 -1.35 37.53
N ASP A 40 38.31 -2.45 37.44
CA ASP A 40 38.48 -3.64 38.29
C ASP A 40 39.34 -4.70 37.59
N TYR A 41 40.64 -4.45 37.48
CA TYR A 41 41.59 -5.40 36.88
C TYR A 41 41.90 -6.59 37.82
N ARG A 42 41.53 -6.51 39.10
CA ARG A 42 41.79 -7.58 40.09
C ARG A 42 40.85 -8.76 39.91
N ASN A 43 39.64 -8.51 39.47
CA ASN A 43 38.63 -9.55 39.25
C ASN A 43 38.48 -9.92 37.78
N LYS A 44 39.46 -9.59 36.95
CA LYS A 44 39.47 -9.94 35.54
C LYS A 44 39.77 -11.40 35.35
N ASP A 45 38.79 -12.21 35.01
CA ASP A 45 38.90 -13.66 34.73
C ASP A 45 38.69 -14.00 33.22
N THR A 46 39.05 -13.06 32.33
CA THR A 46 38.91 -13.23 30.90
C THR A 46 40.17 -12.77 30.18
N ASN A 47 40.50 -13.37 29.03
CA ASN A 47 41.56 -12.95 28.14
C ASN A 47 41.14 -11.76 27.24
N ASN A 48 39.83 -11.44 27.21
CA ASN A 48 39.29 -10.32 26.45
C ASN A 48 39.44 -9.00 27.23
N SER A 49 39.42 -7.88 26.52
CA SER A 49 39.65 -6.55 27.10
C SER A 49 38.84 -5.50 26.32
N ARG A 50 38.50 -4.40 26.98
CA ARG A 50 37.97 -3.22 26.29
C ARG A 50 38.91 -2.69 25.24
N ASN A 51 38.38 -2.25 24.12
CA ASN A 51 39.14 -1.72 22.97
C ASN A 51 38.61 -0.38 22.47
N GLY A 52 38.35 0.53 23.39
CA GLY A 52 37.80 1.86 23.06
C GLY A 52 36.34 1.79 22.59
N HIS A 53 35.92 2.84 21.88
CA HIS A 53 34.57 3.02 21.39
C HIS A 53 34.57 3.27 19.87
N SER A 54 33.47 3.02 19.18
CA SER A 54 33.21 3.44 17.81
C SER A 54 32.04 4.41 17.78
N GLY A 55 32.19 5.52 17.06
CA GLY A 55 31.10 6.46 16.82
C GLY A 55 30.00 5.81 15.99
N LYS A 56 28.74 6.09 16.35
CA LYS A 56 27.57 5.65 15.63
C LYS A 56 26.50 6.74 15.71
N THR A 57 26.01 7.16 14.53
CA THR A 57 24.87 8.09 14.45
C THR A 57 23.57 7.33 14.63
N MET A 58 22.76 7.80 15.56
CA MET A 58 21.41 7.28 15.82
C MET A 58 20.38 8.36 15.50
N HIS A 59 19.39 8.00 14.68
CA HIS A 59 18.26 8.86 14.36
C HIS A 59 17.20 8.76 15.45
N THR A 60 16.83 9.91 16.06
CA THR A 60 15.83 9.97 17.11
C THR A 60 14.70 10.95 16.76
N SER A 61 13.60 10.93 17.51
CA SER A 61 12.54 11.93 17.37
C SER A 61 12.98 13.36 17.72
N TYR A 62 14.16 13.51 18.30
CA TYR A 62 14.76 14.80 18.70
C TYR A 62 15.90 15.24 17.76
N GLY A 63 16.12 14.52 16.65
CA GLY A 63 17.20 14.73 15.69
C GLY A 63 18.30 13.66 15.77
N ASP A 64 19.33 13.83 14.94
CA ASP A 64 20.48 12.93 14.90
C ASP A 64 21.33 13.07 16.16
N MET A 65 21.75 11.92 16.70
CA MET A 65 22.51 11.81 17.93
C MET A 65 23.71 10.90 17.70
N GLU A 66 24.90 11.41 18.00
CA GLU A 66 26.12 10.60 18.00
C GLU A 66 26.26 9.88 19.35
N ILE A 67 26.54 8.59 19.30
CA ILE A 67 26.83 7.75 20.46
C ILE A 67 28.14 7.02 20.31
N ALA A 68 28.82 6.81 21.43
CA ALA A 68 30.07 6.06 21.51
C ALA A 68 29.76 4.61 21.92
N VAL A 69 29.72 3.69 20.96
CA VAL A 69 29.48 2.26 21.20
C VAL A 69 30.78 1.58 21.63
N PRO A 70 30.86 0.97 22.83
CA PRO A 70 32.06 0.32 23.34
C PRO A 70 32.39 -0.94 22.52
N ARG A 71 33.68 -1.28 22.47
CA ARG A 71 34.20 -2.45 21.78
C ARG A 71 35.10 -3.27 22.66
N ASP A 72 35.10 -4.56 22.45
CA ASP A 72 36.07 -5.48 23.01
C ASP A 72 37.25 -5.73 22.04
N ARG A 73 38.32 -6.34 22.54
CA ARG A 73 39.55 -6.58 21.78
C ARG A 73 39.39 -7.74 20.80
N ASN A 74 38.61 -8.75 21.16
CA ASN A 74 38.40 -9.94 20.33
C ASN A 74 37.32 -9.71 19.25
N GLY A 75 36.49 -8.66 19.37
CA GLY A 75 35.38 -8.38 18.46
C GLY A 75 34.20 -9.36 18.63
N GLU A 76 34.07 -9.95 19.81
CA GLU A 76 33.03 -10.94 20.16
C GLU A 76 31.79 -10.26 20.75
N TYR A 77 31.95 -9.05 21.31
CA TYR A 77 30.87 -8.30 21.89
C TYR A 77 29.89 -7.76 20.83
N GLU A 78 28.66 -8.19 20.91
CA GLU A 78 27.55 -7.67 20.10
C GLU A 78 26.52 -7.00 21.02
N PRO A 79 26.41 -5.63 20.98
CA PRO A 79 25.44 -4.92 21.81
C PRO A 79 24.02 -5.40 21.58
N ARG A 80 23.30 -5.74 22.67
CA ARG A 80 21.88 -6.14 22.64
C ARG A 80 20.98 -4.91 22.63
N LEU A 81 21.39 -3.85 23.33
CA LEU A 81 20.64 -2.61 23.46
C LEU A 81 20.54 -1.87 22.11
N ILE A 82 21.62 -1.83 21.33
CA ILE A 82 21.70 -1.21 20.01
C ILE A 82 22.43 -2.13 19.04
N LYS A 83 21.67 -2.85 18.22
CA LYS A 83 22.24 -3.82 17.28
C LYS A 83 23.16 -3.17 16.26
N LYS A 84 24.09 -3.94 15.70
CA LYS A 84 25.19 -3.50 14.81
C LYS A 84 24.73 -2.59 13.66
N TYR A 85 23.59 -2.87 13.05
CA TYR A 85 23.05 -2.12 11.90
C TYR A 85 21.81 -1.29 12.25
N GLN A 86 21.47 -1.17 13.53
CA GLN A 86 20.36 -0.35 13.99
C GLN A 86 20.83 1.10 14.09
N ASN A 87 20.28 1.97 13.28
CA ASN A 87 20.56 3.41 13.27
C ASN A 87 19.34 4.27 13.68
N THR A 88 18.28 3.65 14.17
CA THR A 88 17.06 4.33 14.61
C THR A 88 16.77 3.91 16.04
N VAL A 89 16.62 4.87 16.95
CA VAL A 89 16.40 4.60 18.39
C VAL A 89 14.95 4.24 18.70
N THR A 90 13.98 4.65 17.87
CA THR A 90 12.58 4.49 18.22
C THR A 90 11.77 3.85 17.11
N GLN A 91 11.00 2.84 17.48
CA GLN A 91 9.90 2.25 16.69
C GLN A 91 8.93 3.35 16.20
N ASP A 92 8.72 4.40 17.00
CA ASP A 92 7.90 5.56 16.68
C ASP A 92 8.31 6.29 15.38
N MET A 93 9.62 6.33 15.05
CA MET A 93 10.10 6.97 13.83
C MET A 93 9.82 6.11 12.59
N GLU A 94 10.01 4.79 12.68
CA GLU A 94 9.64 3.87 11.61
C GLU A 94 8.12 3.96 11.36
N GLU A 95 7.30 4.00 12.40
CA GLU A 95 5.85 4.14 12.29
C GLU A 95 5.45 5.47 11.63
N LYS A 96 6.14 6.56 11.92
CA LYS A 96 5.92 7.86 11.25
C LYS A 96 6.26 7.78 9.75
N ILE A 97 7.40 7.19 9.39
CA ILE A 97 7.81 6.98 7.99
C ILE A 97 6.78 6.11 7.26
N LEU A 98 6.36 5.00 7.86
CA LEU A 98 5.34 4.12 7.31
C LEU A 98 3.99 4.84 7.13
N SER A 99 3.60 5.69 8.11
CA SER A 99 2.39 6.49 8.02
C SER A 99 2.43 7.53 6.89
N MET A 100 3.57 8.20 6.69
CA MET A 100 3.76 9.13 5.57
C MET A 100 3.71 8.40 4.22
N TYR A 101 4.37 7.26 4.12
CA TYR A 101 4.36 6.43 2.92
C TYR A 101 2.94 5.92 2.60
N ALA A 102 2.20 5.45 3.59
CA ALA A 102 0.81 5.03 3.44
C ALA A 102 -0.13 6.16 3.00
N LYS A 103 0.22 7.42 3.26
CA LYS A 103 -0.50 8.61 2.76
C LYS A 103 -0.10 9.00 1.33
N GLY A 104 0.80 8.24 0.69
CA GLY A 104 1.21 8.43 -0.70
C GLY A 104 2.42 9.35 -0.90
N MET A 105 3.18 9.68 0.15
CA MET A 105 4.44 10.41 0.00
C MET A 105 5.49 9.49 -0.65
N THR A 106 6.29 10.04 -1.56
CA THR A 106 7.45 9.33 -2.11
C THR A 106 8.57 9.25 -1.08
N THR A 107 9.52 8.33 -1.26
CA THR A 107 10.69 8.20 -0.39
C THR A 107 11.49 9.51 -0.33
N GLY A 108 11.65 10.23 -1.46
CA GLY A 108 12.30 11.55 -1.49
C GLY A 108 11.49 12.65 -0.79
N ASP A 109 10.15 12.64 -0.86
CA ASP A 109 9.33 13.58 -0.09
C ASP A 109 9.44 13.31 1.41
N ILE A 110 9.50 12.04 1.80
CA ILE A 110 9.69 11.64 3.21
C ILE A 110 11.08 12.07 3.71
N GLU A 111 12.14 11.87 2.92
CA GLU A 111 13.50 12.35 3.23
C GLU A 111 13.48 13.87 3.50
N SER A 112 12.91 14.64 2.57
CA SER A 112 12.82 16.10 2.70
C SER A 112 12.00 16.51 3.92
N HIS A 113 10.89 15.85 4.18
CA HIS A 113 10.00 16.12 5.30
C HIS A 113 10.62 15.79 6.65
N MET A 114 11.35 14.66 6.73
CA MET A 114 12.11 14.27 7.93
C MET A 114 13.20 15.28 8.23
N LYS A 115 13.91 15.80 7.21
CA LYS A 115 14.92 16.84 7.38
C LYS A 115 14.30 18.15 7.85
N GLU A 116 13.21 18.60 7.22
CA GLU A 116 12.56 19.89 7.50
C GLU A 116 11.93 19.94 8.89
N LEU A 117 11.18 18.90 9.31
CA LEU A 117 10.42 18.93 10.57
C LEU A 117 11.17 18.38 11.78
N TYR A 118 12.09 17.43 11.55
CA TYR A 118 12.76 16.72 12.64
C TYR A 118 14.27 16.92 12.66
N ASP A 119 14.83 17.64 11.66
CA ASP A 119 16.28 17.82 11.47
C ASP A 119 17.05 16.48 11.44
N ILE A 120 16.45 15.48 10.76
CA ILE A 120 16.98 14.14 10.63
C ILE A 120 17.41 13.90 9.20
N ASP A 121 18.68 13.57 8.99
CA ASP A 121 19.22 13.13 7.72
C ASP A 121 19.05 11.61 7.57
N ILE A 122 17.99 11.20 6.86
CA ILE A 122 17.72 9.81 6.55
C ILE A 122 17.74 9.61 5.04
N SER A 123 18.53 8.66 4.56
CA SER A 123 18.65 8.43 3.12
C SER A 123 17.40 7.75 2.52
N ASP A 124 17.10 8.04 1.25
CA ASP A 124 16.07 7.40 0.44
C ASP A 124 16.16 5.86 0.52
N SER A 125 17.36 5.29 0.49
CA SER A 125 17.59 3.84 0.62
C SER A 125 17.19 3.29 2.01
N THR A 126 17.36 4.08 3.08
CA THR A 126 16.94 3.68 4.43
C THR A 126 15.42 3.73 4.54
N ILE A 127 14.77 4.77 3.97
CA ILE A 127 13.31 4.88 3.92
C ILE A 127 12.73 3.71 3.12
N SER A 128 13.31 3.39 1.95
CA SER A 128 12.90 2.23 1.14
C SER A 128 12.95 0.93 1.95
N ARG A 129 14.04 0.68 2.69
CA ARG A 129 14.18 -0.50 3.54
C ARG A 129 13.15 -0.55 4.68
N ILE A 130 12.78 0.61 5.23
CA ILE A 130 11.72 0.69 6.25
C ILE A 130 10.36 0.37 5.63
N THR A 131 10.06 0.94 4.46
CA THR A 131 8.80 0.69 3.77
C THR A 131 8.67 -0.76 3.29
N ASP A 132 9.76 -1.43 2.95
CA ASP A 132 9.77 -2.85 2.58
C ASP A 132 9.30 -3.78 3.72
N LYS A 133 9.37 -3.32 4.98
CA LYS A 133 8.83 -4.07 6.13
C LYS A 133 7.32 -4.28 6.08
N ILE A 134 6.59 -3.49 5.26
CA ILE A 134 5.16 -3.65 5.04
C ILE A 134 4.87 -4.86 4.13
N LEU A 135 5.79 -5.25 3.25
CA LEU A 135 5.54 -6.28 2.23
C LEU A 135 5.05 -7.62 2.81
N PRO A 136 5.62 -8.17 3.89
CA PRO A 136 5.10 -9.39 4.50
C PRO A 136 3.66 -9.24 5.00
N ILE A 137 3.32 -8.09 5.60
CA ILE A 137 1.98 -7.78 6.12
C ILE A 137 0.98 -7.68 4.97
N VAL A 138 1.36 -7.01 3.88
CA VAL A 138 0.55 -6.90 2.66
C VAL A 138 0.32 -8.28 2.06
N LYS A 139 1.35 -9.13 2.02
CA LYS A 139 1.24 -10.50 1.50
C LYS A 139 0.29 -11.34 2.37
N GLU A 140 0.43 -11.32 3.68
CA GLU A 140 -0.47 -12.01 4.61
C GLU A 140 -1.93 -11.54 4.43
N TRP A 141 -2.15 -10.22 4.34
CA TRP A 141 -3.46 -9.67 4.06
C TRP A 141 -4.01 -10.14 2.71
N GLN A 142 -3.19 -10.16 1.67
CA GLN A 142 -3.57 -10.59 0.32
C GLN A 142 -3.94 -12.08 0.25
N GLU A 143 -3.29 -12.91 1.06
CA GLU A 143 -3.48 -14.37 1.12
C GLU A 143 -4.49 -14.81 2.19
N ARG A 144 -5.07 -13.86 2.95
CA ARG A 144 -6.01 -14.20 4.03
C ARG A 144 -7.22 -15.00 3.53
N PRO A 145 -7.79 -15.90 4.36
CA PRO A 145 -9.07 -16.53 4.04
C PRO A 145 -10.18 -15.50 3.81
N LEU A 146 -11.12 -15.82 2.95
CA LEU A 146 -12.30 -15.01 2.62
C LEU A 146 -13.57 -15.72 3.09
N GLU A 147 -14.69 -15.02 3.05
CA GLU A 147 -15.98 -15.62 3.32
C GLU A 147 -16.39 -16.56 2.17
N GLU A 148 -17.19 -17.56 2.48
CA GLU A 148 -17.61 -18.58 1.50
C GLU A 148 -18.53 -17.98 0.42
N VAL A 149 -19.38 -16.99 0.76
CA VAL A 149 -20.36 -16.41 -0.16
C VAL A 149 -20.31 -14.89 -0.12
N TYR A 150 -20.31 -14.28 -1.31
CA TYR A 150 -20.45 -12.84 -1.49
C TYR A 150 -21.71 -12.50 -2.28
N ALA A 151 -22.50 -11.53 -1.78
CA ALA A 151 -23.69 -11.05 -2.47
C ALA A 151 -23.31 -10.34 -3.79
N VAL A 152 -22.30 -9.49 -3.76
CA VAL A 152 -21.80 -8.78 -4.96
C VAL A 152 -20.29 -8.69 -4.92
N VAL A 153 -19.64 -8.94 -6.06
CA VAL A 153 -18.21 -8.65 -6.25
C VAL A 153 -18.03 -7.69 -7.42
N TYR A 154 -17.37 -6.57 -7.15
CA TYR A 154 -16.94 -5.61 -8.18
C TYR A 154 -15.50 -5.90 -8.56
N MET A 155 -15.23 -5.97 -9.86
CA MET A 155 -13.89 -6.16 -10.42
C MET A 155 -13.59 -5.04 -11.42
N ASP A 156 -12.58 -4.25 -11.14
CA ASP A 156 -12.18 -3.10 -11.96
C ASP A 156 -10.67 -2.91 -11.94
N ALA A 157 -10.12 -2.25 -12.95
CA ALA A 157 -8.71 -1.97 -13.07
C ALA A 157 -8.43 -0.47 -13.19
N ILE A 158 -7.57 0.04 -12.31
CA ILE A 158 -7.10 1.42 -12.34
C ILE A 158 -5.75 1.46 -13.06
N HIS A 159 -5.67 2.23 -14.14
CA HIS A 159 -4.44 2.39 -14.92
C HIS A 159 -3.66 3.61 -14.45
N TYR A 160 -2.35 3.46 -14.32
CA TYR A 160 -1.44 4.53 -13.91
C TYR A 160 -0.09 4.41 -14.63
N HIS A 161 0.71 5.48 -14.55
CA HIS A 161 2.03 5.51 -15.14
C HIS A 161 3.09 5.48 -14.04
N VAL A 162 4.05 4.58 -14.16
CA VAL A 162 5.19 4.46 -13.25
C VAL A 162 6.50 4.61 -14.02
N ARG A 163 7.50 5.13 -13.35
CA ARG A 163 8.86 5.13 -13.86
C ARG A 163 9.52 3.80 -13.50
N SER A 164 9.89 3.02 -14.51
CA SER A 164 10.59 1.75 -14.35
C SER A 164 11.78 1.73 -15.31
N GLU A 165 12.98 1.44 -14.80
CA GLU A 165 14.22 1.37 -15.59
C GLU A 165 14.45 2.60 -16.49
N GLY A 166 14.17 3.80 -15.94
CA GLY A 166 14.33 5.08 -16.64
C GLY A 166 13.24 5.39 -17.67
N ARG A 167 12.24 4.53 -17.87
CA ARG A 167 11.13 4.69 -18.80
C ARG A 167 9.79 4.86 -18.06
N ILE A 168 8.88 5.60 -18.65
CA ILE A 168 7.50 5.67 -18.16
C ILE A 168 6.73 4.52 -18.80
N VAL A 169 6.25 3.59 -17.96
CA VAL A 169 5.43 2.44 -18.37
C VAL A 169 4.04 2.55 -17.76
N LYS A 170 3.03 2.10 -18.52
CA LYS A 170 1.66 1.99 -18.04
C LYS A 170 1.51 0.69 -17.26
N ARG A 171 0.95 0.77 -16.07
CA ARG A 171 0.61 -0.36 -15.20
C ARG A 171 -0.86 -0.31 -14.84
N ALA A 172 -1.42 -1.42 -14.40
CA ALA A 172 -2.77 -1.48 -13.86
C ALA A 172 -2.76 -2.08 -12.45
N VAL A 173 -3.59 -1.50 -11.58
CA VAL A 173 -3.99 -2.14 -10.31
C VAL A 173 -5.38 -2.71 -10.50
N TYR A 174 -5.49 -4.00 -10.37
CA TYR A 174 -6.73 -4.76 -10.42
C TYR A 174 -7.28 -4.88 -9.01
N ILE A 175 -8.51 -4.50 -8.81
CA ILE A 175 -9.17 -4.47 -7.51
C ILE A 175 -10.38 -5.38 -7.56
N ALA A 176 -10.46 -6.32 -6.62
CA ALA A 176 -11.67 -7.07 -6.32
C ALA A 176 -12.24 -6.57 -5.00
N LEU A 177 -13.48 -6.04 -5.03
CA LEU A 177 -14.19 -5.52 -3.87
C LEU A 177 -15.48 -6.33 -3.69
N GLY A 178 -15.62 -7.00 -2.54
CA GLY A 178 -16.78 -7.79 -2.17
C GLY A 178 -17.76 -7.03 -1.30
N VAL A 179 -19.03 -7.38 -1.44
CA VAL A 179 -20.09 -7.08 -0.48
C VAL A 179 -20.54 -8.42 0.07
N ASN A 180 -20.35 -8.65 1.36
CA ASN A 180 -20.74 -9.91 1.98
C ASN A 180 -22.26 -9.99 2.21
N MET A 181 -22.73 -11.12 2.74
CA MET A 181 -24.17 -11.35 2.98
C MET A 181 -24.78 -10.41 4.04
N ASP A 182 -23.95 -9.80 4.89
CA ASP A 182 -24.36 -8.75 5.84
C ASP A 182 -24.43 -7.35 5.22
N GLY A 183 -24.10 -7.18 3.94
CA GLY A 183 -24.05 -5.91 3.24
C GLY A 183 -22.78 -5.08 3.50
N LYS A 184 -21.77 -5.65 4.17
CA LYS A 184 -20.49 -4.97 4.43
C LYS A 184 -19.57 -5.08 3.24
N LYS A 185 -18.91 -3.96 2.90
CA LYS A 185 -17.92 -3.90 1.83
C LYS A 185 -16.53 -4.22 2.36
N GLU A 186 -15.80 -5.04 1.64
CA GLU A 186 -14.38 -5.30 1.89
C GLU A 186 -13.57 -5.44 0.60
N VAL A 187 -12.29 -5.07 0.64
CA VAL A 187 -11.37 -5.29 -0.48
C VAL A 187 -10.88 -6.74 -0.40
N LEU A 188 -11.24 -7.55 -1.38
CA LEU A 188 -10.87 -8.97 -1.44
C LEU A 188 -9.40 -9.15 -1.88
N GLY A 189 -8.91 -8.24 -2.72
CA GLY A 189 -7.52 -8.24 -3.16
C GLY A 189 -7.20 -7.07 -4.08
N MET A 190 -5.91 -6.75 -4.17
CA MET A 190 -5.33 -5.78 -5.10
C MET A 190 -4.12 -6.41 -5.79
N TYR A 191 -4.09 -6.39 -7.11
CA TYR A 191 -3.08 -7.05 -7.91
C TYR A 191 -2.49 -6.08 -8.92
N VAL A 192 -1.16 -6.07 -9.05
CA VAL A 192 -0.46 -5.22 -10.02
C VAL A 192 -0.11 -6.05 -11.25
N GLY A 193 -0.43 -5.55 -12.43
CA GLY A 193 -0.13 -6.20 -13.69
C GLY A 193 0.21 -5.21 -14.81
N ASP A 194 0.78 -5.73 -15.88
CA ASP A 194 1.21 -4.91 -17.02
C ASP A 194 0.06 -4.54 -17.95
N ASN A 195 -0.80 -5.53 -18.24
CA ASN A 195 -1.91 -5.38 -19.17
C ASN A 195 -3.16 -6.09 -18.67
N GLU A 196 -4.30 -5.44 -18.82
CA GLU A 196 -5.59 -6.02 -18.58
C GLU A 196 -5.88 -7.12 -19.58
N SER A 197 -6.14 -8.33 -19.08
CA SER A 197 -6.49 -9.48 -19.91
C SER A 197 -7.41 -10.43 -19.15
N ALA A 198 -8.29 -11.13 -19.88
CA ALA A 198 -9.16 -12.17 -19.33
C ALA A 198 -8.36 -13.26 -18.60
N LYS A 199 -7.16 -13.61 -19.10
CA LYS A 199 -6.28 -14.58 -18.45
C LYS A 199 -5.79 -14.13 -17.09
N PHE A 200 -5.47 -12.85 -16.94
CA PHE A 200 -5.04 -12.29 -15.66
C PHE A 200 -6.21 -12.26 -14.67
N TRP A 201 -7.39 -11.84 -15.13
CA TRP A 201 -8.60 -11.89 -14.33
C TRP A 201 -8.95 -13.32 -13.90
N LEU A 202 -8.81 -14.31 -14.80
CA LEU A 202 -9.00 -15.71 -14.42
C LEU A 202 -8.07 -16.14 -13.28
N SER A 203 -6.83 -15.67 -13.26
CA SER A 203 -5.92 -15.97 -12.14
C SER A 203 -6.36 -15.32 -10.81
N ILE A 204 -6.91 -14.10 -10.86
CA ILE A 204 -7.47 -13.41 -9.70
C ILE A 204 -8.69 -14.17 -9.17
N ILE A 205 -9.62 -14.54 -10.05
CA ILE A 205 -10.86 -15.25 -9.70
C ILE A 205 -10.55 -16.62 -9.08
N ASN A 206 -9.60 -17.38 -9.66
CA ASN A 206 -9.10 -18.61 -9.04
C ASN A 206 -8.43 -18.36 -7.68
N GLY A 207 -7.73 -17.23 -7.52
CA GLY A 207 -7.18 -16.81 -6.24
C GLY A 207 -8.25 -16.59 -5.17
N LEU A 208 -9.39 -15.99 -5.52
CA LEU A 208 -10.54 -15.85 -4.61
C LEU A 208 -11.08 -17.22 -4.19
N LYS A 209 -11.27 -18.14 -5.15
CA LYS A 209 -11.71 -19.51 -4.86
C LYS A 209 -10.75 -20.27 -3.96
N ASN A 210 -9.44 -20.17 -4.19
CA ASN A 210 -8.41 -20.82 -3.38
C ASN A 210 -8.36 -20.27 -1.94
N ARG A 211 -8.88 -19.06 -1.72
CA ARG A 211 -8.96 -18.41 -0.42
C ARG A 211 -10.30 -18.66 0.30
N GLY A 212 -11.14 -19.54 -0.23
CA GLY A 212 -12.36 -20.03 0.42
C GLY A 212 -13.65 -19.51 -0.17
N VAL A 213 -13.66 -18.67 -1.21
CA VAL A 213 -14.91 -18.23 -1.86
C VAL A 213 -15.50 -19.41 -2.63
N GLU A 214 -16.67 -19.85 -2.22
CA GLU A 214 -17.42 -20.94 -2.87
C GLU A 214 -18.40 -20.41 -3.91
N ASP A 215 -19.04 -19.26 -3.63
CA ASP A 215 -20.04 -18.67 -4.53
C ASP A 215 -20.06 -17.13 -4.48
N ILE A 216 -20.45 -16.54 -5.62
CA ILE A 216 -20.67 -15.10 -5.78
C ILE A 216 -22.02 -14.93 -6.47
N LEU A 217 -23.00 -14.27 -5.83
CA LEU A 217 -24.34 -14.15 -6.43
C LEU A 217 -24.32 -13.22 -7.65
N ILE A 218 -23.67 -12.05 -7.55
CA ILE A 218 -23.58 -11.06 -8.64
C ILE A 218 -22.13 -10.60 -8.78
N THR A 219 -21.59 -10.63 -9.99
CA THR A 219 -20.31 -10.03 -10.30
C THR A 219 -20.48 -8.84 -11.24
N CYS A 220 -20.02 -7.66 -10.80
CA CYS A 220 -20.03 -6.44 -11.62
C CYS A 220 -18.66 -6.23 -12.27
N VAL A 221 -18.62 -6.23 -13.61
CA VAL A 221 -17.38 -6.11 -14.41
C VAL A 221 -17.52 -5.07 -15.50
N ASP A 222 -16.39 -4.64 -16.06
CA ASP A 222 -16.41 -3.89 -17.31
C ASP A 222 -16.68 -4.80 -18.52
N GLY A 223 -16.84 -4.19 -19.68
CA GLY A 223 -17.11 -4.94 -20.94
C GLY A 223 -15.85 -5.58 -21.57
N LEU A 224 -14.87 -6.03 -20.78
CA LEU A 224 -13.67 -6.68 -21.30
C LEU A 224 -14.02 -8.03 -21.93
N THR A 225 -13.63 -8.21 -23.20
CA THR A 225 -13.85 -9.46 -23.93
C THR A 225 -13.20 -10.65 -23.23
N GLY A 226 -13.97 -11.72 -23.01
CA GLY A 226 -13.53 -12.95 -22.35
C GLY A 226 -13.59 -12.91 -20.81
N PHE A 227 -13.99 -11.80 -20.22
CA PHE A 227 -14.17 -11.69 -18.76
C PHE A 227 -15.37 -12.53 -18.27
N PRO A 228 -16.55 -12.46 -18.89
CA PRO A 228 -17.67 -13.33 -18.55
C PRO A 228 -17.29 -14.80 -18.54
N GLN A 229 -16.63 -15.29 -19.58
CA GLN A 229 -16.19 -16.68 -19.69
C GLN A 229 -15.20 -17.07 -18.57
N ALA A 230 -14.34 -16.15 -18.16
CA ALA A 230 -13.41 -16.38 -17.05
C ALA A 230 -14.14 -16.52 -15.70
N ILE A 231 -15.22 -15.76 -15.49
CA ILE A 231 -16.06 -15.84 -14.28
C ILE A 231 -16.85 -17.15 -14.30
N GLU A 232 -17.56 -17.44 -15.36
CA GLU A 232 -18.37 -18.65 -15.54
C GLU A 232 -17.57 -19.95 -15.35
N ALA A 233 -16.30 -19.94 -15.78
CA ALA A 233 -15.41 -21.10 -15.62
C ALA A 233 -15.11 -21.43 -14.15
N VAL A 234 -15.20 -20.48 -13.23
CA VAL A 234 -14.86 -20.65 -11.80
C VAL A 234 -16.10 -20.59 -10.91
N PHE A 235 -17.02 -19.69 -11.23
CA PHE A 235 -18.28 -19.46 -10.52
C PHE A 235 -19.46 -19.54 -11.53
N PRO A 236 -19.89 -20.74 -11.92
CA PRO A 236 -20.85 -20.93 -13.02
C PRO A 236 -22.26 -20.45 -12.71
N GLN A 237 -22.60 -20.18 -11.47
CA GLN A 237 -23.93 -19.72 -11.06
C GLN A 237 -24.00 -18.21 -10.84
N THR A 238 -22.87 -17.50 -11.00
CA THR A 238 -22.80 -16.07 -10.80
C THR A 238 -23.56 -15.31 -11.90
N GLU A 239 -24.44 -14.41 -11.49
CA GLU A 239 -25.04 -13.41 -12.39
C GLU A 239 -24.01 -12.35 -12.76
N ILE A 240 -23.79 -12.12 -14.04
CA ILE A 240 -22.79 -11.14 -14.53
C ILE A 240 -23.49 -9.84 -14.90
N GLN A 241 -23.21 -8.79 -14.13
CA GLN A 241 -23.69 -7.44 -14.40
C GLN A 241 -22.61 -6.61 -15.05
N GLN A 242 -22.86 -6.11 -16.25
CA GLN A 242 -21.95 -5.14 -16.89
C GLN A 242 -22.04 -3.78 -16.18
N CYS A 243 -20.89 -3.14 -16.01
CA CYS A 243 -20.80 -1.86 -15.31
C CYS A 243 -21.42 -0.73 -16.15
N ILE A 244 -22.57 -0.23 -15.72
CA ILE A 244 -23.30 0.90 -16.34
C ILE A 244 -22.40 2.13 -16.52
N ILE A 245 -21.53 2.43 -15.54
CA ILE A 245 -20.64 3.60 -15.61
C ILE A 245 -19.62 3.45 -16.75
N HIS A 246 -19.07 2.24 -16.94
CA HIS A 246 -18.18 1.97 -18.08
C HIS A 246 -18.93 2.03 -19.41
N GLN A 247 -20.15 1.50 -19.47
CA GLN A 247 -21.00 1.56 -20.64
C GLN A 247 -21.33 3.02 -21.03
N ILE A 248 -21.69 3.86 -20.07
CA ILE A 248 -21.91 5.30 -20.29
C ILE A 248 -20.64 5.99 -20.79
N ARG A 249 -19.47 5.75 -20.15
CA ARG A 249 -18.19 6.32 -20.59
C ARG A 249 -17.82 5.89 -22.01
N ASN A 250 -18.05 4.64 -22.36
CA ASN A 250 -17.82 4.14 -23.71
C ASN A 250 -18.75 4.83 -24.72
N THR A 251 -20.02 4.98 -24.37
CA THR A 251 -21.01 5.68 -25.19
C THR A 251 -20.58 7.11 -25.50
N THR A 252 -20.12 7.88 -24.50
CA THR A 252 -19.71 9.28 -24.68
C THR A 252 -18.59 9.47 -25.72
N ARG A 253 -17.76 8.44 -25.97
CA ARG A 253 -16.67 8.50 -26.95
C ARG A 253 -17.18 8.51 -28.41
N TYR A 254 -18.39 8.04 -28.64
CA TYR A 254 -19.00 7.99 -29.97
C TYR A 254 -19.99 9.10 -30.23
N VAL A 255 -20.28 9.95 -29.25
CA VAL A 255 -21.26 11.05 -29.35
C VAL A 255 -20.55 12.37 -29.55
N SER A 256 -21.05 13.18 -30.49
CA SER A 256 -20.58 14.55 -30.65
C SER A 256 -20.86 15.40 -29.40
N TYR A 257 -20.02 16.37 -29.10
CA TYR A 257 -20.18 17.27 -27.96
C TYR A 257 -21.58 17.92 -27.94
N LYS A 258 -22.08 18.32 -29.12
CA LYS A 258 -23.40 18.99 -29.33
C LYS A 258 -24.56 18.09 -28.85
N ASP A 259 -24.46 16.79 -29.07
CA ASP A 259 -25.57 15.84 -28.77
C ASP A 259 -25.39 15.15 -27.43
N ASN A 260 -24.22 15.22 -26.84
CA ASN A 260 -23.86 14.44 -25.65
C ASN A 260 -24.91 14.59 -24.52
N ARG A 261 -25.31 15.84 -24.22
CA ARG A 261 -26.29 16.09 -23.16
C ARG A 261 -27.65 15.41 -23.43
N LYS A 262 -28.10 15.42 -24.70
CA LYS A 262 -29.39 14.85 -25.09
C LYS A 262 -29.33 13.32 -25.11
N VAL A 263 -28.28 12.75 -25.72
CA VAL A 263 -28.08 11.30 -25.75
C VAL A 263 -27.97 10.75 -24.34
N MET A 264 -27.23 11.39 -23.42
CA MET A 264 -27.11 10.94 -22.04
C MET A 264 -28.43 11.05 -21.26
N ALA A 265 -29.26 12.06 -21.55
CA ALA A 265 -30.58 12.19 -20.94
C ALA A 265 -31.53 11.07 -21.38
N ASP A 266 -31.52 10.74 -22.67
CA ASP A 266 -32.35 9.66 -23.22
C ASP A 266 -31.86 8.28 -22.72
N LEU A 267 -30.55 8.03 -22.65
CA LEU A 267 -29.99 6.80 -22.08
C LEU A 267 -30.29 6.66 -20.57
N LYS A 268 -30.39 7.79 -19.86
CA LYS A 268 -30.76 7.72 -18.44
C LYS A 268 -32.13 7.09 -18.24
N ALA A 269 -33.10 7.34 -19.15
CA ALA A 269 -34.41 6.70 -19.08
C ALA A 269 -34.31 5.16 -19.21
N VAL A 270 -33.36 4.64 -19.97
CA VAL A 270 -33.12 3.21 -20.13
C VAL A 270 -32.59 2.59 -18.81
N TYR A 271 -31.44 3.03 -18.34
CA TYR A 271 -30.78 2.37 -17.19
C TYR A 271 -31.36 2.75 -15.82
N ALA A 272 -32.21 3.76 -15.75
CA ALA A 272 -32.93 4.13 -14.54
C ALA A 272 -34.42 3.68 -14.55
N ALA A 273 -34.82 2.88 -15.52
CA ALA A 273 -36.17 2.34 -15.60
C ALA A 273 -36.45 1.42 -14.38
N PRO A 274 -37.67 1.43 -13.85
CA PRO A 274 -38.02 0.64 -12.68
C PRO A 274 -38.21 -0.86 -12.98
N THR A 275 -38.43 -1.24 -14.25
CA THR A 275 -38.58 -2.62 -14.69
C THR A 275 -37.84 -2.84 -16.02
N GLU A 276 -37.58 -4.11 -16.33
CA GLU A 276 -36.91 -4.50 -17.57
C GLU A 276 -37.77 -4.14 -18.80
N GLU A 277 -39.07 -4.34 -18.74
CA GLU A 277 -40.00 -4.02 -19.85
C GLU A 277 -39.91 -2.52 -20.20
N ILE A 278 -39.97 -1.65 -19.20
CA ILE A 278 -39.86 -0.20 -19.40
C ILE A 278 -38.43 0.16 -19.91
N ALA A 279 -37.38 -0.53 -19.46
CA ALA A 279 -36.03 -0.31 -19.96
C ALA A 279 -35.94 -0.64 -21.46
N LEU A 280 -36.52 -1.76 -21.88
CA LEU A 280 -36.53 -2.18 -23.29
C LEU A 280 -37.34 -1.20 -24.17
N GLU A 281 -38.53 -0.78 -23.72
CA GLU A 281 -39.33 0.25 -24.43
C GLU A 281 -38.50 1.55 -24.59
N ASN A 282 -37.86 2.04 -23.52
CA ASN A 282 -37.04 3.24 -23.58
C ASN A 282 -35.81 3.05 -24.49
N LEU A 283 -35.28 1.84 -24.60
CA LEU A 283 -34.15 1.53 -25.50
C LEU A 283 -34.59 1.52 -26.96
N GLU A 284 -35.83 1.05 -27.27
CA GLU A 284 -36.41 1.15 -28.61
C GLU A 284 -36.63 2.62 -29.00
N ASP A 285 -37.23 3.43 -28.15
CA ASP A 285 -37.41 4.88 -28.36
C ASP A 285 -36.06 5.56 -28.59
N PHE A 286 -35.03 5.20 -27.82
CA PHE A 286 -33.67 5.66 -28.02
C PHE A 286 -33.14 5.26 -29.42
N GLY A 287 -33.38 4.01 -29.82
CA GLY A 287 -33.00 3.49 -31.14
C GLY A 287 -33.65 4.26 -32.29
N GLU A 288 -34.96 4.50 -32.23
CA GLU A 288 -35.69 5.28 -33.23
C GLU A 288 -35.09 6.69 -33.39
N LYS A 289 -34.73 7.32 -32.28
CA LYS A 289 -34.20 8.70 -32.25
C LYS A 289 -32.75 8.80 -32.68
N TRP A 290 -31.89 7.86 -32.28
CA TRP A 290 -30.44 8.01 -32.38
C TRP A 290 -29.73 6.99 -33.26
N ASN A 291 -30.36 5.84 -33.60
CA ASN A 291 -29.68 4.76 -34.33
C ASN A 291 -29.17 5.17 -35.71
N SER A 292 -29.91 6.06 -36.44
CA SER A 292 -29.48 6.60 -37.72
C SER A 292 -28.17 7.38 -37.63
N LYS A 293 -27.93 8.06 -36.49
CA LYS A 293 -26.75 8.90 -36.29
C LYS A 293 -25.63 8.19 -35.51
N TYR A 294 -26.00 7.33 -34.56
CA TYR A 294 -25.09 6.64 -33.64
C TYR A 294 -25.39 5.13 -33.55
N PRO A 295 -25.30 4.36 -34.65
CA PRO A 295 -25.71 2.96 -34.66
C PRO A 295 -24.92 2.08 -33.70
N LYS A 296 -23.65 2.41 -33.46
CA LYS A 296 -22.81 1.67 -32.52
C LYS A 296 -23.31 1.75 -31.07
N ILE A 297 -23.97 2.84 -30.71
CA ILE A 297 -24.48 3.03 -29.34
C ILE A 297 -25.66 2.13 -29.12
N TYR A 298 -26.66 2.20 -29.98
CA TYR A 298 -27.86 1.38 -29.88
C TYR A 298 -27.49 -0.12 -29.80
N LYS A 299 -26.64 -0.57 -30.73
CA LYS A 299 -26.15 -1.95 -30.74
C LYS A 299 -25.48 -2.35 -29.42
N SER A 300 -24.63 -1.49 -28.85
CA SER A 300 -23.90 -1.77 -27.60
C SER A 300 -24.79 -1.76 -26.35
N TRP A 301 -26.01 -1.21 -26.42
CA TRP A 301 -26.97 -1.20 -25.32
C TRP A 301 -28.05 -2.29 -25.48
N SER A 302 -28.19 -2.88 -26.68
CA SER A 302 -29.13 -3.96 -26.96
C SER A 302 -28.52 -5.38 -26.83
N GLU A 303 -27.19 -5.47 -26.81
CA GLU A 303 -26.39 -6.69 -26.57
C GLU A 303 -26.02 -6.83 -25.10
#